data_c03fb891da28d26c5dd51629c6929812
#
_entry.id   c03fb891da28d26c5dd51629c6929812
#
_cell.length_a   1.000
_cell.length_b   1.000
_cell.length_c   1.000
_cell.angle_alpha   90.00
_cell.angle_beta   90.00
_cell.angle_gamma   90.00
#
_symmetry.space_group_name_H-M   'P 1'
#
loop_
_entity.id
_entity.type
_entity.pdbx_description
1 polymer ?
#
loop_
_entity_poly.entity_id
_entity_poly.type
_entity_poly.pdbx_seq_one_letter_code
_entity_poly.pdbx_strand_id
1 'polypeptide(L)'
;IENFLAGSGIDRTKLLGIGVCMAGRVNPKTGRSYKYFTHKEQSLSEIMEKRFGHRVLIENDTRARCYGEYVKGCTGQEKNIIYLNLGRGVAIGIIIDGKLYYGRSGFAGEFGHTPYFDNEIICDCGKKGCLETEVSGIAIENKMMNQIRNGRTTILMDKFQKQHKIHINDIIGAARNDDTLSIELIEEAGEKIGKSIAFLINIFNPEQVIIGGSLANAGDYLMLPLKSAVNKYSLRLVYNDTLFRATTLDDSIGSLGAAMLIRNQIISL
;
A
#
# COMPACT_ATOMS: atom_id res chain seq x y z
N ILE A 1 16.98 -0.54 15.72
CA ILE A 1 17.27 -1.98 15.76
C ILE A 1 18.10 -2.29 17.00
N GLU A 2 19.28 -1.66 17.23
CA GLU A 2 20.15 -1.94 18.39
C GLU A 2 19.40 -1.77 19.72
N ASN A 3 18.70 -0.65 19.91
CA ASN A 3 17.91 -0.40 21.12
C ASN A 3 16.79 -1.44 21.30
N PHE A 4 16.15 -1.85 20.20
CA PHE A 4 15.14 -2.90 20.24
C PHE A 4 15.74 -4.24 20.66
N LEU A 5 16.85 -4.66 20.06
CA LEU A 5 17.51 -5.92 20.39
C LEU A 5 18.06 -5.92 21.83
N ALA A 6 18.58 -4.78 22.30
CA ALA A 6 19.06 -4.65 23.68
C ALA A 6 17.92 -4.75 24.71
N GLY A 7 16.73 -4.21 24.40
CA GLY A 7 15.57 -4.22 25.30
C GLY A 7 14.65 -5.44 25.15
N SER A 8 14.84 -6.27 24.12
CA SER A 8 13.90 -7.36 23.80
C SER A 8 14.13 -8.65 24.59
N GLY A 9 15.26 -8.81 25.28
CA GLY A 9 15.65 -10.07 25.92
C GLY A 9 15.93 -11.23 24.95
N ILE A 10 15.95 -10.99 23.64
CA ILE A 10 16.21 -12.02 22.62
C ILE A 10 17.69 -12.38 22.63
N ASP A 11 17.99 -13.67 22.73
CA ASP A 11 19.33 -14.20 22.52
C ASP A 11 19.76 -13.98 21.06
N ARG A 12 20.77 -13.12 20.87
CA ARG A 12 21.25 -12.74 19.53
C ARG A 12 21.79 -13.93 18.73
N THR A 13 22.25 -15.00 19.39
CA THR A 13 22.72 -16.21 18.69
C THR A 13 21.59 -16.97 18.01
N LYS A 14 20.34 -16.73 18.43
CA LYS A 14 19.13 -17.34 17.85
C LYS A 14 18.49 -16.48 16.77
N LEU A 15 19.00 -15.27 16.52
CA LEU A 15 18.50 -14.39 15.50
C LEU A 15 18.91 -14.88 14.11
N LEU A 16 17.97 -15.32 13.30
CA LEU A 16 18.23 -15.84 11.95
C LEU A 16 18.59 -14.73 10.96
N GLY A 17 17.90 -13.60 11.04
CA GLY A 17 18.09 -12.48 10.13
C GLY A 17 17.17 -11.30 10.46
N ILE A 18 17.31 -10.22 9.70
CA ILE A 18 16.56 -8.98 9.88
C ILE A 18 15.81 -8.67 8.59
N GLY A 19 14.47 -8.67 8.63
CA GLY A 19 13.62 -8.20 7.55
C GLY A 19 13.26 -6.73 7.75
N VAL A 20 13.51 -5.90 6.74
CA VAL A 20 13.21 -4.46 6.76
C VAL A 20 12.23 -4.14 5.66
N CYS A 21 11.05 -3.62 6.00
CA CYS A 21 10.13 -3.06 5.03
C CYS A 21 10.29 -1.54 4.98
N MET A 22 10.34 -0.98 3.77
CA MET A 22 10.50 0.46 3.59
C MET A 22 9.73 0.97 2.37
N ALA A 23 9.28 2.22 2.46
CA ALA A 23 8.58 2.87 1.35
C ALA A 23 9.51 3.14 0.17
N GLY A 24 8.92 3.22 -1.03
CA GLY A 24 9.61 3.54 -2.27
C GLY A 24 10.16 2.32 -3.00
N ARG A 25 10.90 2.59 -4.08
CA ARG A 25 11.42 1.54 -4.96
C ARG A 25 12.58 0.81 -4.32
N VAL A 26 12.44 -0.49 -4.19
CA VAL A 26 13.43 -1.37 -3.57
C VAL A 26 13.65 -2.58 -4.47
N ASN A 27 14.91 -2.92 -4.70
CA ASN A 27 15.29 -4.19 -5.32
C ASN A 27 15.77 -5.15 -4.22
N PRO A 28 14.95 -6.13 -3.81
CA PRO A 28 15.31 -7.03 -2.70
C PRO A 28 16.46 -7.99 -3.06
N LYS A 29 16.69 -8.28 -4.35
CA LYS A 29 17.80 -9.13 -4.80
C LYS A 29 19.15 -8.46 -4.61
N THR A 30 19.22 -7.14 -4.80
CA THR A 30 20.45 -6.36 -4.64
C THR A 30 20.52 -5.61 -3.33
N GLY A 31 19.46 -5.65 -2.51
CA GLY A 31 19.37 -4.93 -1.26
C GLY A 31 19.47 -3.41 -1.39
N ARG A 32 19.06 -2.85 -2.56
CA ARG A 32 19.17 -1.42 -2.86
C ARG A 32 17.83 -0.71 -2.78
N SER A 33 17.85 0.48 -2.18
CA SER A 33 16.76 1.45 -2.24
C SER A 33 17.08 2.54 -3.27
N TYR A 34 16.05 2.99 -4.01
CA TYR A 34 16.18 3.99 -5.08
C TYR A 34 15.49 5.32 -4.76
N LYS A 35 14.89 5.44 -3.59
CA LYS A 35 14.28 6.68 -3.10
C LYS A 35 14.97 7.21 -1.85
N TYR A 36 15.28 6.31 -0.92
CA TYR A 36 15.98 6.62 0.34
C TYR A 36 17.27 5.81 0.40
N PHE A 37 18.31 6.33 1.04
CA PHE A 37 19.60 5.63 1.18
C PHE A 37 20.23 5.21 -0.16
N THR A 38 20.33 6.16 -1.08
CA THR A 38 20.82 5.95 -2.45
C THR A 38 22.35 5.88 -2.53
N HIS A 39 23.00 5.12 -1.65
CA HIS A 39 24.45 4.91 -1.70
C HIS A 39 24.84 4.18 -2.98
N LYS A 40 25.87 4.72 -3.66
CA LYS A 40 26.30 4.18 -4.97
C LYS A 40 27.18 2.95 -4.86
N GLU A 41 28.01 2.85 -3.83
CA GLU A 41 29.03 1.80 -3.71
C GLU A 41 28.50 0.53 -3.04
N GLN A 42 27.76 0.66 -1.95
CA GLN A 42 27.23 -0.47 -1.19
C GLN A 42 25.71 -0.45 -1.18
N SER A 43 25.10 -1.62 -1.12
CA SER A 43 23.65 -1.74 -0.92
C SER A 43 23.30 -1.46 0.54
N LEU A 44 22.04 -1.09 0.79
CA LEU A 44 21.56 -0.87 2.16
C LEU A 44 21.61 -2.18 2.97
N SER A 45 21.32 -3.33 2.34
CA SER A 45 21.44 -4.62 3.00
C SER A 45 22.87 -4.91 3.46
N GLU A 46 23.89 -4.71 2.59
CA GLU A 46 25.30 -4.91 2.94
C GLU A 46 25.75 -4.02 4.09
N ILE A 47 25.36 -2.74 4.08
CA ILE A 47 25.68 -1.80 5.18
C ILE A 47 25.07 -2.30 6.50
N MET A 48 23.82 -2.74 6.47
CA MET A 48 23.14 -3.24 7.66
C MET A 48 23.69 -4.59 8.11
N GLU A 49 24.00 -5.51 7.20
CA GLU A 49 24.62 -6.80 7.51
C GLU A 49 25.96 -6.62 8.20
N LYS A 50 26.82 -5.73 7.67
CA LYS A 50 28.10 -5.40 8.29
C LYS A 50 27.93 -4.81 9.69
N ARG A 51 26.90 -4.00 9.91
CA ARG A 51 26.65 -3.35 11.21
C ARG A 51 26.08 -4.32 12.25
N PHE A 52 25.14 -5.17 11.85
CA PHE A 52 24.39 -6.02 12.81
C PHE A 52 24.90 -7.45 12.91
N GLY A 53 25.76 -7.90 11.99
CA GLY A 53 26.32 -9.26 11.98
C GLY A 53 25.30 -10.35 11.59
N HIS A 54 24.18 -9.97 10.97
CA HIS A 54 23.10 -10.86 10.54
C HIS A 54 22.69 -10.59 9.11
N ARG A 55 22.14 -11.58 8.41
CA ARG A 55 21.54 -11.38 7.08
C ARG A 55 20.40 -10.36 7.13
N VAL A 56 20.35 -9.49 6.12
CA VAL A 56 19.34 -8.43 6.03
C VAL A 56 18.63 -8.48 4.69
N LEU A 57 17.33 -8.64 4.73
CA LEU A 57 16.44 -8.43 3.59
C LEU A 57 15.85 -7.03 3.65
N ILE A 58 15.98 -6.27 2.56
CA ILE A 58 15.27 -5.01 2.36
C ILE A 58 14.12 -5.27 1.39
N GLU A 59 12.89 -4.99 1.81
CA GLU A 59 11.69 -5.18 0.99
C GLU A 59 10.86 -3.89 0.90
N ASN A 60 10.13 -3.73 -0.21
CA ASN A 60 9.14 -2.67 -0.34
C ASN A 60 7.97 -2.91 0.65
N ASP A 61 7.48 -1.85 1.26
CA ASP A 61 6.42 -1.89 2.29
C ASP A 61 5.13 -2.54 1.79
N THR A 62 4.68 -2.23 0.59
CA THR A 62 3.46 -2.80 0.00
C THR A 62 3.63 -4.28 -0.31
N ARG A 63 4.78 -4.70 -0.83
CA ARG A 63 5.04 -6.12 -1.06
C ARG A 63 5.18 -6.89 0.24
N ALA A 64 5.83 -6.31 1.25
CA ALA A 64 5.91 -6.90 2.58
C ALA A 64 4.51 -7.07 3.20
N ARG A 65 3.65 -6.04 3.13
CA ARG A 65 2.26 -6.12 3.58
C ARG A 65 1.47 -7.19 2.82
N CYS A 66 1.61 -7.24 1.50
CA CYS A 66 0.99 -8.27 0.66
C CYS A 66 1.38 -9.68 1.11
N TYR A 67 2.67 -9.91 1.37
CA TYR A 67 3.13 -11.21 1.83
C TYR A 67 2.67 -11.53 3.26
N GLY A 68 2.61 -10.53 4.12
CA GLY A 68 2.04 -10.67 5.47
C GLY A 68 0.57 -11.08 5.43
N GLU A 69 -0.24 -10.41 4.59
CA GLU A 69 -1.65 -10.80 4.36
C GLU A 69 -1.77 -12.21 3.83
N TYR A 70 -0.93 -12.60 2.89
CA TYR A 70 -0.90 -13.95 2.34
C TYR A 70 -0.65 -15.00 3.42
N VAL A 71 0.31 -14.76 4.31
CA VAL A 71 0.71 -15.73 5.34
C VAL A 71 -0.27 -15.79 6.51
N LYS A 72 -0.87 -14.64 6.91
CA LYS A 72 -1.68 -14.53 8.13
C LYS A 72 -3.16 -14.29 7.87
N GLY A 73 -3.50 -13.58 6.81
CA GLY A 73 -4.86 -13.13 6.51
C GLY A 73 -5.62 -14.00 5.52
N CYS A 74 -4.93 -14.88 4.80
CA CYS A 74 -5.53 -15.82 3.84
C CYS A 74 -5.69 -17.21 4.45
N THR A 75 -6.58 -18.02 3.86
CA THR A 75 -6.88 -19.38 4.36
C THR A 75 -5.78 -20.39 4.04
N GLY A 76 -4.82 -20.01 3.18
CA GLY A 76 -3.76 -20.89 2.67
C GLY A 76 -4.14 -21.68 1.42
N GLN A 77 -5.36 -21.51 0.93
CA GLN A 77 -5.83 -22.14 -0.33
C GLN A 77 -5.64 -21.20 -1.51
N GLU A 78 -5.71 -19.89 -1.29
CA GLU A 78 -5.55 -18.87 -2.31
C GLU A 78 -4.10 -18.81 -2.81
N LYS A 79 -3.92 -18.74 -4.11
CA LYS A 79 -2.61 -18.69 -4.77
C LYS A 79 -2.38 -17.42 -5.56
N ASN A 80 -3.46 -16.73 -5.96
CA ASN A 80 -3.42 -15.55 -6.81
C ASN A 80 -4.11 -14.38 -6.12
N ILE A 81 -3.33 -13.44 -5.60
CA ILE A 81 -3.80 -12.35 -4.75
C ILE A 81 -3.23 -11.04 -5.24
N ILE A 82 -4.06 -10.00 -5.23
CA ILE A 82 -3.63 -8.62 -5.36
C ILE A 82 -3.90 -7.91 -4.04
N TYR A 83 -2.87 -7.39 -3.41
CA TYR A 83 -2.97 -6.48 -2.27
C TYR A 83 -2.81 -5.05 -2.74
N LEU A 84 -3.82 -4.22 -2.56
CA LEU A 84 -3.80 -2.80 -2.89
C LEU A 84 -3.55 -1.99 -1.62
N ASN A 85 -2.43 -1.29 -1.56
CA ASN A 85 -2.07 -0.39 -0.47
C ASN A 85 -2.53 1.04 -0.81
N LEU A 86 -3.59 1.48 -0.15
CA LEU A 86 -4.16 2.83 -0.25
C LEU A 86 -3.78 3.63 1.00
N GLY A 87 -2.61 4.24 0.97
CA GLY A 87 -2.08 5.07 2.04
C GLY A 87 -1.74 6.48 1.54
N ARG A 88 -0.59 6.99 1.94
CA ARG A 88 -0.07 8.26 1.41
C ARG A 88 0.10 8.23 -0.10
N GLY A 89 0.49 7.08 -0.66
CA GLY A 89 0.54 6.77 -2.07
C GLY A 89 -0.34 5.58 -2.41
N VAL A 90 -0.20 5.08 -3.65
CA VAL A 90 -0.91 3.92 -4.17
C VAL A 90 0.07 2.92 -4.77
N ALA A 91 0.04 1.69 -4.29
CA ALA A 91 0.87 0.62 -4.83
C ALA A 91 0.16 -0.74 -4.70
N ILE A 92 0.59 -1.74 -5.46
CA ILE A 92 0.08 -3.11 -5.30
C ILE A 92 1.21 -4.10 -5.00
N GLY A 93 0.88 -5.11 -4.19
CA GLY A 93 1.62 -6.35 -4.11
C GLY A 93 0.87 -7.43 -4.88
N ILE A 94 1.58 -8.30 -5.56
CA ILE A 94 0.99 -9.33 -6.41
C ILE A 94 1.57 -10.68 -6.01
N ILE A 95 0.70 -11.65 -5.74
CA ILE A 95 1.05 -13.05 -5.55
C ILE A 95 0.46 -13.86 -6.70
N ILE A 96 1.29 -14.67 -7.33
CA ILE A 96 0.92 -15.58 -8.42
C ILE A 96 1.47 -16.97 -8.06
N ASP A 97 0.61 -17.98 -8.13
CA ASP A 97 0.95 -19.35 -7.75
C ASP A 97 1.58 -19.47 -6.35
N GLY A 98 1.09 -18.67 -5.40
CA GLY A 98 1.59 -18.65 -4.02
C GLY A 98 2.92 -17.94 -3.83
N LYS A 99 3.46 -17.26 -4.86
CA LYS A 99 4.75 -16.57 -4.83
C LYS A 99 4.60 -15.08 -5.08
N LEU A 100 5.31 -14.29 -4.29
CA LEU A 100 5.35 -12.85 -4.48
C LEU A 100 6.02 -12.51 -5.83
N TYR A 101 5.32 -11.73 -6.65
CA TYR A 101 5.80 -11.34 -7.98
C TYR A 101 6.63 -10.06 -7.91
N TYR A 102 7.88 -10.15 -8.30
CA TYR A 102 8.84 -9.05 -8.27
C TYR A 102 9.05 -8.34 -9.60
N GLY A 103 8.70 -8.98 -10.71
CA GLY A 103 9.16 -8.57 -12.02
C GLY A 103 10.68 -8.77 -12.18
N ARG A 104 11.25 -8.17 -13.22
CA ARG A 104 12.68 -8.33 -13.54
C ARG A 104 13.61 -7.80 -12.44
N SER A 105 13.34 -6.60 -11.94
CA SER A 105 14.24 -5.83 -11.07
C SER A 105 13.63 -5.46 -9.72
N GLY A 106 12.54 -6.14 -9.32
CA GLY A 106 11.88 -5.85 -8.05
C GLY A 106 10.98 -4.61 -8.08
N PHE A 107 10.52 -4.17 -9.25
CA PHE A 107 9.67 -2.97 -9.39
C PHE A 107 8.24 -3.29 -9.86
N ALA A 108 7.82 -4.56 -9.80
CA ALA A 108 6.41 -4.88 -10.02
C ALA A 108 5.54 -4.23 -8.94
N GLY A 109 4.35 -3.76 -9.35
CA GLY A 109 3.39 -3.18 -8.41
C GLY A 109 3.40 -1.66 -8.30
N GLU A 110 4.16 -0.94 -9.13
CA GLU A 110 4.17 0.54 -9.22
C GLU A 110 2.86 1.09 -9.85
N PHE A 111 1.72 0.52 -9.44
CA PHE A 111 0.39 0.77 -10.01
C PHE A 111 -0.08 2.21 -9.88
N GLY A 112 0.26 2.88 -8.79
CA GLY A 112 -0.05 4.29 -8.58
C GLY A 112 0.55 5.22 -9.63
N HIS A 113 1.62 4.79 -10.31
CA HIS A 113 2.29 5.58 -11.35
C HIS A 113 1.82 5.26 -12.77
N THR A 114 0.76 4.45 -12.92
CA THR A 114 0.11 4.23 -14.21
C THR A 114 -0.56 5.54 -14.65
N PRO A 115 -0.33 6.02 -15.90
CA PRO A 115 -1.01 7.18 -16.46
C PRO A 115 -2.46 6.81 -16.75
N TYR A 116 -3.32 7.06 -15.79
CA TYR A 116 -4.72 6.62 -15.79
C TYR A 116 -5.70 7.74 -16.13
N PHE A 117 -5.31 8.98 -15.80
CA PHE A 117 -6.14 10.17 -16.01
C PHE A 117 -5.49 11.11 -17.03
N ASP A 118 -6.34 11.71 -17.85
CA ASP A 118 -5.94 12.82 -18.72
C ASP A 118 -6.08 14.14 -17.94
N ASN A 119 -5.09 14.40 -17.06
CA ASN A 119 -5.00 15.62 -16.27
C ASN A 119 -3.55 16.13 -16.18
N GLU A 120 -3.40 17.41 -15.81
CA GLU A 120 -2.12 18.10 -15.73
C GLU A 120 -1.44 18.00 -14.35
N ILE A 121 -1.95 17.15 -13.44
CA ILE A 121 -1.41 17.01 -12.09
C ILE A 121 -0.08 16.27 -12.15
N ILE A 122 0.98 16.93 -11.68
CA ILE A 122 2.33 16.35 -11.65
C ILE A 122 2.45 15.43 -10.43
N CYS A 123 2.79 14.17 -10.69
CA CYS A 123 3.10 13.16 -9.67
C CYS A 123 4.54 13.33 -9.16
N ASP A 124 4.82 12.85 -7.94
CA ASP A 124 6.19 12.78 -7.38
C ASP A 124 7.18 12.00 -8.27
N CYS A 125 6.70 11.16 -9.19
CA CYS A 125 7.52 10.48 -10.18
C CYS A 125 7.93 11.39 -11.37
N GLY A 126 7.47 12.64 -11.41
CA GLY A 126 7.73 13.62 -12.46
C GLY A 126 6.82 13.51 -13.69
N LYS A 127 5.85 12.60 -13.70
CA LYS A 127 4.89 12.41 -14.81
C LYS A 127 3.52 12.96 -14.45
N LYS A 128 2.66 13.17 -15.44
CA LYS A 128 1.28 13.64 -15.28
C LYS A 128 0.28 12.49 -15.39
N GLY A 129 -0.90 12.66 -14.82
CA GLY A 129 -2.02 11.74 -14.98
C GLY A 129 -1.88 10.42 -14.23
N CYS A 130 -0.93 10.28 -13.30
CA CYS A 130 -0.79 9.08 -12.50
C CYS A 130 -2.03 8.80 -11.64
N LEU A 131 -2.42 7.53 -11.50
CA LEU A 131 -3.53 7.11 -10.64
C LEU A 131 -3.40 7.69 -9.22
N GLU A 132 -2.21 7.67 -8.66
CA GLU A 132 -1.89 8.14 -7.31
C GLU A 132 -2.30 9.60 -7.07
N THR A 133 -2.20 10.48 -8.09
CA THR A 133 -2.51 11.90 -7.96
C THR A 133 -3.99 12.21 -7.75
N GLU A 134 -4.85 11.22 -7.96
CA GLU A 134 -6.31 11.37 -7.84
C GLU A 134 -6.91 10.61 -6.66
N VAL A 135 -6.28 9.50 -6.23
CA VAL A 135 -6.92 8.55 -5.30
C VAL A 135 -6.08 8.24 -4.07
N SER A 136 -4.88 8.76 -3.94
CA SER A 136 -4.06 8.58 -2.73
C SER A 136 -4.58 9.40 -1.56
N GLY A 137 -4.18 9.04 -0.35
CA GLY A 137 -4.50 9.84 0.84
C GLY A 137 -4.05 11.29 0.69
N ILE A 138 -2.86 11.55 0.13
CA ILE A 138 -2.38 12.92 -0.15
C ILE A 138 -3.27 13.62 -1.19
N ALA A 139 -3.73 12.92 -2.21
CA ALA A 139 -4.62 13.50 -3.21
C ALA A 139 -5.96 13.94 -2.59
N ILE A 140 -6.53 13.10 -1.72
CA ILE A 140 -7.80 13.39 -1.01
C ILE A 140 -7.58 14.55 -0.02
N GLU A 141 -6.46 14.58 0.73
CA GLU A 141 -6.09 15.69 1.61
C GLU A 141 -6.03 17.02 0.83
N ASN A 142 -5.37 17.02 -0.32
CA ASN A 142 -5.26 18.21 -1.17
C ASN A 142 -6.62 18.64 -1.75
N LYS A 143 -7.45 17.71 -2.18
CA LYS A 143 -8.82 17.97 -2.64
C LYS A 143 -9.66 18.60 -1.53
N MET A 144 -9.63 18.05 -0.32
CA MET A 144 -10.32 18.59 0.85
C MET A 144 -9.91 20.05 1.09
N MET A 145 -8.62 20.32 1.17
CA MET A 145 -8.12 21.67 1.41
C MET A 145 -8.52 22.65 0.30
N ASN A 146 -8.54 22.21 -0.96
CA ASN A 146 -8.97 23.04 -2.08
C ASN A 146 -10.49 23.31 -2.04
N GLN A 147 -11.32 22.31 -1.69
CA GLN A 147 -12.76 22.51 -1.53
C GLN A 147 -13.08 23.52 -0.42
N ILE A 148 -12.37 23.46 0.71
CA ILE A 148 -12.51 24.44 1.79
C ILE A 148 -12.14 25.86 1.32
N ARG A 149 -11.02 26.01 0.59
CA ARG A 149 -10.61 27.31 0.02
C ARG A 149 -11.64 27.87 -0.97
N ASN A 150 -12.34 26.98 -1.67
CA ASN A 150 -13.42 27.33 -2.60
C ASN A 150 -14.78 27.55 -1.90
N GLY A 151 -14.82 27.60 -0.57
CA GLY A 151 -16.01 27.94 0.21
C GLY A 151 -16.91 26.76 0.58
N ARG A 152 -16.49 25.50 0.33
CA ARG A 152 -17.24 24.34 0.83
C ARG A 152 -17.12 24.23 2.35
N THR A 153 -18.24 23.91 2.99
CA THR A 153 -18.32 23.72 4.46
C THR A 153 -18.01 22.27 4.84
N THR A 154 -17.37 22.09 5.98
CA THR A 154 -17.05 20.79 6.59
C THR A 154 -16.87 20.98 8.10
N ILE A 155 -17.06 19.91 8.87
CA ILE A 155 -16.75 19.92 10.32
C ILE A 155 -15.25 20.09 10.60
N LEU A 156 -14.40 19.95 9.59
CA LEU A 156 -12.94 20.13 9.69
C LEU A 156 -12.50 21.57 9.55
N MET A 157 -13.42 22.54 9.39
CA MET A 157 -13.12 23.95 9.17
C MET A 157 -12.20 24.52 10.24
N ASP A 158 -12.53 24.34 11.52
CA ASP A 158 -11.74 24.86 12.65
C ASP A 158 -10.33 24.29 12.67
N LYS A 159 -10.17 23.00 12.34
CA LYS A 159 -8.85 22.37 12.22
C LYS A 159 -8.05 22.97 11.09
N PHE A 160 -8.67 23.17 9.94
CA PHE A 160 -8.01 23.80 8.79
C PHE A 160 -7.56 25.24 9.10
N GLN A 161 -8.40 26.04 9.76
CA GLN A 161 -8.05 27.42 10.15
C GLN A 161 -6.87 27.48 11.13
N LYS A 162 -6.78 26.53 12.08
CA LYS A 162 -5.72 26.48 13.09
C LYS A 162 -4.41 25.88 12.59
N GLN A 163 -4.47 24.84 11.77
CA GLN A 163 -3.29 24.05 11.40
C GLN A 163 -2.91 24.20 9.92
N HIS A 164 -3.78 24.76 9.09
CA HIS A 164 -3.65 24.83 7.62
C HIS A 164 -3.40 23.47 6.95
N LYS A 165 -3.71 22.39 7.67
CA LYS A 165 -3.47 21.02 7.23
C LYS A 165 -4.55 20.09 7.77
N ILE A 166 -4.99 19.17 6.88
CA ILE A 166 -5.93 18.10 7.19
C ILE A 166 -5.29 16.81 6.71
N HIS A 167 -5.32 15.78 7.54
CA HIS A 167 -4.80 14.46 7.19
C HIS A 167 -5.93 13.50 6.85
N ILE A 168 -5.63 12.46 6.09
CA ILE A 168 -6.61 11.46 5.65
C ILE A 168 -7.40 10.85 6.81
N ASN A 169 -6.76 10.62 7.96
CA ASN A 169 -7.46 10.10 9.15
C ASN A 169 -8.49 11.10 9.70
N ASP A 170 -8.27 12.39 9.53
CA ASP A 170 -9.26 13.42 9.92
C ASP A 170 -10.47 13.35 9.01
N ILE A 171 -10.24 13.20 7.70
CA ILE A 171 -11.29 13.09 6.68
C ILE A 171 -12.12 11.81 6.92
N ILE A 172 -11.46 10.69 7.19
CA ILE A 172 -12.15 9.43 7.54
C ILE A 172 -12.96 9.59 8.83
N GLY A 173 -12.39 10.26 9.85
CA GLY A 173 -13.11 10.56 11.09
C GLY A 173 -14.32 11.46 10.85
N ALA A 174 -14.19 12.48 10.00
CA ALA A 174 -15.28 13.38 9.66
C ALA A 174 -16.39 12.66 8.87
N ALA A 175 -16.05 11.80 7.92
CA ALA A 175 -17.04 10.99 7.19
C ALA A 175 -17.87 10.10 8.12
N ARG A 176 -17.23 9.52 9.15
CA ARG A 176 -17.93 8.75 10.18
C ARG A 176 -18.86 9.58 11.08
N ASN A 177 -18.71 10.90 11.07
CA ASN A 177 -19.56 11.87 11.73
C ASN A 177 -20.45 12.63 10.75
N ASP A 178 -20.84 11.98 9.66
CA ASP A 178 -21.78 12.46 8.64
C ASP A 178 -21.35 13.76 7.93
N ASP A 179 -20.04 14.05 7.84
CA ASP A 179 -19.54 15.17 7.07
C ASP A 179 -19.65 14.89 5.57
N THR A 180 -20.59 15.55 4.91
CA THR A 180 -20.93 15.32 3.51
C THR A 180 -19.73 15.49 2.58
N LEU A 181 -18.89 16.52 2.78
CA LEU A 181 -17.71 16.75 1.92
C LEU A 181 -16.69 15.61 2.06
N SER A 182 -16.47 15.11 3.26
CA SER A 182 -15.57 13.98 3.50
C SER A 182 -16.09 12.70 2.87
N ILE A 183 -17.40 12.44 2.97
CA ILE A 183 -18.06 11.28 2.33
C ILE A 183 -17.89 11.36 0.81
N GLU A 184 -18.25 12.48 0.18
CA GLU A 184 -18.13 12.68 -1.26
C GLU A 184 -16.72 12.43 -1.79
N LEU A 185 -15.69 12.94 -1.10
CA LEU A 185 -14.30 12.77 -1.52
C LEU A 185 -13.81 11.32 -1.41
N ILE A 186 -14.26 10.58 -0.38
CA ILE A 186 -13.93 9.17 -0.22
C ILE A 186 -14.66 8.32 -1.26
N GLU A 187 -15.95 8.60 -1.52
CA GLU A 187 -16.75 7.92 -2.54
C GLU A 187 -16.15 8.12 -3.94
N GLU A 188 -15.81 9.37 -4.30
CA GLU A 188 -15.14 9.69 -5.57
C GLU A 188 -13.84 8.87 -5.74
N ALA A 189 -13.02 8.81 -4.68
CA ALA A 189 -11.81 8.01 -4.69
C ALA A 189 -12.11 6.52 -4.84
N GLY A 190 -13.10 6.01 -4.14
CA GLY A 190 -13.56 4.62 -4.22
C GLY A 190 -13.99 4.23 -5.63
N GLU A 191 -14.77 5.09 -6.31
CA GLU A 191 -15.20 4.86 -7.68
C GLU A 191 -14.02 4.83 -8.66
N LYS A 192 -13.10 5.78 -8.57
CA LYS A 192 -11.89 5.84 -9.40
C LYS A 192 -10.98 4.63 -9.19
N ILE A 193 -10.78 4.22 -7.93
CA ILE A 193 -10.03 3.02 -7.56
C ILE A 193 -10.71 1.77 -8.11
N GLY A 194 -12.02 1.65 -7.95
CA GLY A 194 -12.78 0.50 -8.45
C GLY A 194 -12.66 0.32 -9.96
N LYS A 195 -12.72 1.42 -10.71
CA LYS A 195 -12.47 1.38 -12.15
C LYS A 195 -11.06 0.91 -12.50
N SER A 196 -10.04 1.32 -11.73
CA SER A 196 -8.66 0.88 -11.94
C SER A 196 -8.44 -0.59 -11.54
N ILE A 197 -9.11 -1.06 -10.48
CA ILE A 197 -9.09 -2.47 -10.06
C ILE A 197 -9.76 -3.36 -11.12
N ALA A 198 -10.85 -2.91 -11.74
CA ALA A 198 -11.49 -3.66 -12.82
C ALA A 198 -10.51 -3.99 -13.95
N PHE A 199 -9.57 -3.07 -14.25
CA PHE A 199 -8.50 -3.31 -15.19
C PHE A 199 -7.55 -4.42 -14.71
N LEU A 200 -7.15 -4.39 -13.44
CA LEU A 200 -6.27 -5.40 -12.86
C LEU A 200 -6.90 -6.80 -12.84
N ILE A 201 -8.15 -6.92 -12.41
CA ILE A 201 -8.79 -8.23 -12.33
C ILE A 201 -9.05 -8.85 -13.70
N ASN A 202 -9.34 -8.03 -14.71
CA ASN A 202 -9.46 -8.51 -16.10
C ASN A 202 -8.13 -9.04 -16.67
N ILE A 203 -6.98 -8.59 -16.16
CA ILE A 203 -5.66 -9.04 -16.60
C ILE A 203 -5.18 -10.26 -15.80
N PHE A 204 -5.34 -10.24 -14.48
CA PHE A 204 -4.73 -11.21 -13.59
C PHE A 204 -5.69 -12.30 -13.11
N ASN A 205 -7.00 -12.08 -13.20
CA ASN A 205 -8.06 -12.97 -12.66
C ASN A 205 -7.69 -13.51 -11.26
N PRO A 206 -7.47 -12.63 -10.25
CA PRO A 206 -7.05 -13.06 -8.94
C PRO A 206 -8.22 -13.68 -8.14
N GLU A 207 -7.91 -14.59 -7.23
CA GLU A 207 -8.89 -15.14 -6.28
C GLU A 207 -9.32 -14.09 -5.26
N GLN A 208 -8.38 -13.19 -4.85
CA GLN A 208 -8.68 -12.11 -3.93
C GLN A 208 -8.04 -10.79 -4.33
N VAL A 209 -8.78 -9.70 -4.11
CA VAL A 209 -8.25 -8.34 -4.04
C VAL A 209 -8.44 -7.83 -2.61
N ILE A 210 -7.33 -7.57 -1.93
CA ILE A 210 -7.29 -7.12 -0.54
C ILE A 210 -6.97 -5.64 -0.52
N ILE A 211 -7.82 -4.83 0.08
CA ILE A 211 -7.65 -3.39 0.22
C ILE A 211 -7.05 -3.09 1.59
N GLY A 212 -5.86 -2.52 1.61
CA GLY A 212 -5.16 -2.11 2.82
C GLY A 212 -4.69 -0.66 2.78
N GLY A 213 -3.92 -0.26 3.78
CA GLY A 213 -3.50 1.13 3.98
C GLY A 213 -4.53 1.95 4.74
N SER A 214 -4.18 3.21 5.06
CA SER A 214 -5.01 4.06 5.93
C SER A 214 -6.41 4.33 5.36
N LEU A 215 -6.55 4.40 4.03
CA LEU A 215 -7.84 4.67 3.39
C LEU A 215 -8.83 3.49 3.53
N ALA A 216 -8.34 2.25 3.71
CA ALA A 216 -9.20 1.11 3.98
C ALA A 216 -10.04 1.28 5.26
N ASN A 217 -9.56 2.09 6.21
CA ASN A 217 -10.29 2.43 7.43
C ASN A 217 -11.57 3.26 7.19
N ALA A 218 -11.78 3.78 5.98
CA ALA A 218 -13.04 4.44 5.63
C ALA A 218 -14.22 3.46 5.55
N GLY A 219 -13.96 2.15 5.53
CA GLY A 219 -15.02 1.13 5.54
C GLY A 219 -15.92 1.22 4.32
N ASP A 220 -17.23 1.18 4.55
CA ASP A 220 -18.22 1.15 3.48
C ASP A 220 -18.26 2.42 2.63
N TYR A 221 -17.86 3.58 3.15
CA TYR A 221 -17.74 4.81 2.36
C TYR A 221 -16.75 4.65 1.18
N LEU A 222 -15.73 3.81 1.35
CA LEU A 222 -14.81 3.45 0.28
C LEU A 222 -15.24 2.18 -0.46
N MET A 223 -15.61 1.14 0.29
CA MET A 223 -15.75 -0.22 -0.27
C MET A 223 -16.99 -0.37 -1.15
N LEU A 224 -18.10 0.30 -0.84
CA LEU A 224 -19.32 0.20 -1.66
C LEU A 224 -19.13 0.84 -3.04
N PRO A 225 -18.70 2.11 -3.18
CA PRO A 225 -18.46 2.71 -4.49
C PRO A 225 -17.36 1.98 -5.28
N LEU A 226 -16.31 1.49 -4.59
CA LEU A 226 -15.26 0.68 -5.19
C LEU A 226 -15.85 -0.59 -5.82
N LYS A 227 -16.59 -1.40 -5.06
CA LYS A 227 -17.19 -2.64 -5.58
C LYS A 227 -18.18 -2.39 -6.70
N SER A 228 -19.00 -1.33 -6.59
CA SER A 228 -19.93 -0.92 -7.63
C SER A 228 -19.19 -0.61 -8.94
N ALA A 229 -18.11 0.16 -8.86
CA ALA A 229 -17.30 0.49 -10.03
C ALA A 229 -16.58 -0.74 -10.60
N VAL A 230 -16.02 -1.61 -9.77
CA VAL A 230 -15.42 -2.87 -10.25
C VAL A 230 -16.45 -3.69 -11.04
N ASN A 231 -17.63 -3.91 -10.49
CA ASN A 231 -18.69 -4.66 -11.14
C ASN A 231 -19.11 -4.02 -12.49
N LYS A 232 -19.15 -2.69 -12.56
CA LYS A 232 -19.51 -1.93 -13.76
C LYS A 232 -18.48 -2.06 -14.89
N TYR A 233 -17.18 -2.12 -14.57
CA TYR A 233 -16.10 -2.00 -15.55
C TYR A 233 -15.32 -3.28 -15.82
N SER A 234 -15.57 -4.37 -15.07
CA SER A 234 -14.95 -5.67 -15.32
C SER A 234 -15.87 -6.65 -16.04
N LEU A 235 -15.27 -7.71 -16.58
CA LEU A 235 -16.05 -8.83 -17.09
C LEU A 235 -16.76 -9.55 -15.94
N ARG A 236 -18.05 -9.83 -16.12
CA ARG A 236 -18.88 -10.45 -15.06
C ARG A 236 -18.31 -11.77 -14.54
N LEU A 237 -17.74 -12.60 -15.40
CA LEU A 237 -17.15 -13.88 -15.00
C LEU A 237 -15.97 -13.64 -14.06
N VAL A 238 -15.08 -12.71 -14.42
CA VAL A 238 -13.90 -12.36 -13.60
C VAL A 238 -14.30 -11.72 -12.27
N TYR A 239 -15.31 -10.85 -12.29
CA TYR A 239 -15.84 -10.25 -11.05
C TYR A 239 -16.39 -11.29 -10.09
N ASN A 240 -17.11 -12.30 -10.60
CA ASN A 240 -17.70 -13.36 -9.78
C ASN A 240 -16.64 -14.32 -9.21
N ASP A 241 -15.49 -14.47 -9.85
CA ASP A 241 -14.38 -15.30 -9.39
C ASP A 241 -13.51 -14.59 -8.34
N THR A 242 -13.63 -13.26 -8.21
CA THR A 242 -12.75 -12.45 -7.36
C THR A 242 -13.44 -12.03 -6.07
N LEU A 243 -12.85 -12.35 -4.91
CA LEU A 243 -13.30 -11.86 -3.61
C LEU A 243 -12.68 -10.49 -3.30
N PHE A 244 -13.50 -9.53 -2.88
CA PHE A 244 -13.04 -8.19 -2.46
C PHE A 244 -13.24 -8.02 -0.97
N ARG A 245 -12.15 -7.74 -0.23
CA ARG A 245 -12.20 -7.43 1.20
C ARG A 245 -11.24 -6.31 1.60
N ALA A 246 -11.56 -5.60 2.66
CA ALA A 246 -10.57 -4.79 3.36
C ALA A 246 -9.69 -5.68 4.25
N THR A 247 -8.45 -5.25 4.53
CA THR A 247 -7.62 -5.89 5.54
C THR A 247 -8.24 -5.74 6.93
N THR A 248 -8.13 -6.77 7.74
CA THR A 248 -8.45 -6.75 9.18
C THR A 248 -7.19 -6.72 10.04
N LEU A 249 -6.02 -6.75 9.41
CA LEU A 249 -4.72 -6.78 10.07
C LEU A 249 -4.18 -5.36 10.25
N ASP A 250 -3.47 -5.16 11.35
CA ASP A 250 -2.89 -3.87 11.70
C ASP A 250 -1.60 -3.55 10.90
N ASP A 251 -1.02 -2.40 11.15
CA ASP A 251 0.18 -1.92 10.43
C ASP A 251 1.42 -2.79 10.64
N SER A 252 1.47 -3.63 11.68
CA SER A 252 2.58 -4.55 11.93
C SER A 252 2.72 -5.65 10.86
N ILE A 253 1.68 -5.83 10.04
CA ILE A 253 1.65 -6.83 8.96
C ILE A 253 2.82 -6.69 7.98
N GLY A 254 3.28 -5.47 7.72
CA GLY A 254 4.46 -5.22 6.89
C GLY A 254 5.74 -5.78 7.51
N SER A 255 5.92 -5.57 8.81
CA SER A 255 7.07 -6.11 9.57
C SER A 255 7.02 -7.63 9.62
N LEU A 256 5.84 -8.21 9.86
CA LEU A 256 5.64 -9.67 9.81
C LEU A 256 5.99 -10.23 8.42
N GLY A 257 5.48 -9.60 7.35
CA GLY A 257 5.78 -10.02 5.98
C GLY A 257 7.27 -10.00 5.68
N ALA A 258 7.98 -8.93 6.05
CA ALA A 258 9.43 -8.83 5.88
C ALA A 258 10.18 -9.91 6.69
N ALA A 259 9.75 -10.19 7.93
CA ALA A 259 10.33 -11.24 8.76
C ALA A 259 10.11 -12.63 8.16
N MET A 260 8.93 -12.90 7.61
CA MET A 260 8.63 -14.19 6.97
C MET A 260 9.39 -14.37 5.66
N LEU A 261 9.59 -13.28 4.89
CA LEU A 261 10.36 -13.33 3.65
C LEU A 261 11.85 -13.65 3.93
N ILE A 262 12.49 -12.99 4.89
CA ILE A 262 13.88 -13.28 5.24
C ILE A 262 14.02 -14.70 5.82
N ARG A 263 13.09 -15.14 6.67
CA ARG A 263 13.06 -16.50 7.18
C ARG A 263 13.05 -17.52 6.04
N ASN A 264 12.18 -17.34 5.06
CA ASN A 264 12.07 -18.28 3.94
C ASN A 264 13.34 -18.31 3.09
N GLN A 265 14.01 -17.16 2.88
CA GLN A 265 15.30 -17.12 2.18
C GLN A 265 16.39 -17.90 2.91
N ILE A 266 16.37 -17.90 4.25
CA ILE A 266 17.39 -18.59 5.05
C ILE A 266 17.13 -20.09 5.14
N ILE A 267 15.86 -20.50 5.28
CA ILE A 267 15.48 -21.91 5.44
C ILE A 267 15.46 -22.64 4.08
N SER A 268 15.28 -21.94 2.97
CA SER A 268 15.29 -22.52 1.62
C SER A 268 16.70 -22.68 1.02
N LEU A 269 17.73 -22.32 1.78
CA LEU A 269 19.15 -22.54 1.47
C LEU A 269 19.65 -23.83 2.11
#